data_91ba8049c3f28e4bacdc6f5c5a05821a
#
_entry.id   91ba8049c3f28e4bacdc6f5c5a05821a
#
_cell.length_a   1.000
_cell.length_b   1.000
_cell.length_c   1.000
_cell.angle_alpha   90.00
_cell.angle_beta   90.00
_cell.angle_gamma   90.00
#
_symmetry.space_group_name_H-M   'P 1'
#
loop_
_entity.id
_entity.type
_entity.pdbx_description
1 polymer ?
#
loop_
_entity_poly.entity_id
_entity_poly.type
_entity_poly.pdbx_seq_one_letter_code
_entity_poly.pdbx_strand_id
1 'polypeptide(L)'
;YMVIWAAIVAVVAVVYLRLPTSFLPGEDQGSVLVNIQLPPGATQERTRAVLEQVEGFMLKQPEVESMVGVMGFSFSGQGQNAALAFVTLKDWSERSAKENSADALAGRAFGALSAIRDAFIFPLSPPPIPELGNASGFTFRLQDRSGAGHDALLAARNQLLGMAAQSKLLTQVRPD
;
A
#
# COMPACT_ATOMS: atom_id res chain seq x y z
N TYR A 1 -5.24 -32.41 -39.69
CA TYR A 1 -4.61 -31.10 -39.52
C TYR A 1 -5.60 -30.05 -38.98
N MET A 2 -6.87 -29.97 -39.48
CA MET A 2 -7.86 -29.01 -39.02
C MET A 2 -8.21 -29.16 -37.53
N VAL A 3 -8.28 -30.38 -36.99
CA VAL A 3 -8.53 -30.64 -35.57
C VAL A 3 -7.38 -30.13 -34.70
N ILE A 4 -6.11 -30.34 -35.13
CA ILE A 4 -4.93 -29.85 -34.43
C ILE A 4 -4.92 -28.32 -34.43
N TRP A 5 -5.20 -27.70 -35.58
CA TRP A 5 -5.30 -26.25 -35.67
C TRP A 5 -6.41 -25.68 -34.76
N ALA A 6 -7.58 -26.26 -34.79
CA ALA A 6 -8.70 -25.86 -33.92
C ALA A 6 -8.34 -25.99 -32.43
N ALA A 7 -7.65 -27.06 -32.04
CA ALA A 7 -7.17 -27.24 -30.67
C ALA A 7 -6.17 -26.17 -30.26
N ILE A 8 -5.22 -25.81 -31.13
CA ILE A 8 -4.26 -24.73 -30.86
C ILE A 8 -4.98 -23.39 -30.69
N VAL A 9 -5.91 -23.05 -31.59
CA VAL A 9 -6.70 -21.81 -31.49
C VAL A 9 -7.51 -21.78 -30.20
N ALA A 10 -8.13 -22.90 -29.81
CA ALA A 10 -8.88 -22.97 -28.55
C ALA A 10 -7.97 -22.76 -27.32
N VAL A 11 -6.78 -23.36 -27.30
CA VAL A 11 -5.81 -23.17 -26.23
C VAL A 11 -5.35 -21.71 -26.16
N VAL A 12 -5.01 -21.10 -27.28
CA VAL A 12 -4.61 -19.68 -27.34
C VAL A 12 -5.73 -18.78 -26.85
N ALA A 13 -6.98 -19.01 -27.25
CA ALA A 13 -8.12 -18.25 -26.80
C ALA A 13 -8.33 -18.38 -25.28
N VAL A 14 -8.22 -19.58 -24.72
CA VAL A 14 -8.36 -19.81 -23.27
C VAL A 14 -7.22 -19.11 -22.50
N VAL A 15 -5.99 -19.19 -22.99
CA VAL A 15 -4.85 -18.50 -22.38
C VAL A 15 -5.05 -17.00 -22.44
N TYR A 16 -5.44 -16.46 -23.59
CA TYR A 16 -5.70 -15.03 -23.77
C TYR A 16 -6.79 -14.48 -22.81
N LEU A 17 -7.89 -15.23 -22.66
CA LEU A 17 -8.97 -14.87 -21.75
C LEU A 17 -8.61 -14.98 -20.26
N ARG A 18 -7.54 -15.72 -19.96
CA ARG A 18 -7.02 -15.87 -18.59
C ARG A 18 -5.87 -14.91 -18.24
N LEU A 19 -5.32 -14.23 -19.22
CA LEU A 19 -4.29 -13.23 -18.95
C LEU A 19 -4.91 -12.03 -18.21
N PRO A 20 -4.31 -11.61 -17.09
CA PRO A 20 -4.75 -10.40 -16.42
C PRO A 20 -4.52 -9.19 -17.35
N THR A 21 -5.60 -8.48 -17.66
CA THR A 21 -5.53 -7.24 -18.43
C THR A 21 -5.19 -6.11 -17.48
N SER A 22 -3.94 -5.69 -17.48
CA SER A 22 -3.45 -4.51 -16.76
C SER A 22 -2.64 -3.66 -17.72
N PHE A 23 -2.75 -2.33 -17.58
CA PHE A 23 -1.92 -1.40 -18.36
C PHE A 23 -0.43 -1.60 -18.07
N LEU A 24 -0.12 -1.89 -16.80
CA LEU A 24 1.19 -2.30 -16.33
C LEU A 24 1.01 -3.47 -15.36
N PRO A 25 1.67 -4.60 -15.57
CA PRO A 25 1.67 -5.66 -14.56
C PRO A 25 2.34 -5.13 -13.28
N GLY A 26 1.80 -5.52 -12.14
CA GLY A 26 2.46 -5.28 -10.86
C GLY A 26 3.76 -6.08 -10.82
N GLU A 27 4.89 -5.37 -10.71
CA GLU A 27 6.21 -5.97 -10.60
C GLU A 27 6.76 -5.79 -9.19
N ASP A 28 7.40 -6.80 -8.67
CA ASP A 28 8.15 -6.70 -7.43
C ASP A 28 9.47 -5.95 -7.70
N GLN A 29 9.54 -4.69 -7.29
CA GLN A 29 10.69 -3.81 -7.51
C GLN A 29 11.81 -3.99 -6.47
N GLY A 30 11.74 -4.99 -5.61
CA GLY A 30 12.73 -5.21 -4.56
C GLY A 30 12.73 -4.15 -3.47
N SER A 31 11.61 -3.43 -3.31
CA SER A 31 11.48 -2.40 -2.28
C SER A 31 10.05 -2.28 -1.75
N VAL A 32 9.94 -1.83 -0.50
CA VAL A 32 8.68 -1.50 0.15
C VAL A 32 8.79 -0.10 0.76
N LEU A 33 7.78 0.71 0.56
CA LEU A 33 7.66 2.02 1.20
C LEU A 33 6.75 1.89 2.42
N VAL A 34 7.12 2.51 3.54
CA VAL A 34 6.28 2.54 4.74
C VAL A 34 5.97 3.98 5.09
N ASN A 35 4.74 4.37 4.85
CA ASN A 35 4.24 5.68 5.26
C ASN A 35 3.80 5.64 6.72
N ILE A 36 4.29 6.59 7.52
CA ILE A 36 4.03 6.68 8.95
C ILE A 36 3.46 8.06 9.23
N GLN A 37 2.23 8.12 9.73
CA GLN A 37 1.54 9.36 10.02
C GLN A 37 0.98 9.31 11.44
N LEU A 38 1.47 10.20 12.29
CA LEU A 38 0.95 10.40 13.64
C LEU A 38 -0.14 11.50 13.64
N PRO A 39 -0.97 11.57 14.69
CA PRO A 39 -1.95 12.64 14.83
C PRO A 39 -1.31 14.03 14.80
N PRO A 40 -2.04 15.06 14.33
CA PRO A 40 -1.56 16.44 14.37
C PRO A 40 -1.13 16.84 15.80
N GLY A 41 0.02 17.52 15.90
CA GLY A 41 0.60 17.92 17.19
C GLY A 41 1.53 16.88 17.83
N ALA A 42 1.71 15.70 17.24
CA ALA A 42 2.72 14.75 17.72
C ALA A 42 4.13 15.33 17.53
N THR A 43 4.99 15.13 18.52
CA THR A 43 6.38 15.59 18.50
C THR A 43 7.24 14.69 17.64
N GLN A 44 8.38 15.21 17.19
CA GLN A 44 9.36 14.45 16.43
C GLN A 44 9.89 13.23 17.22
N GLU A 45 10.00 13.32 18.53
CA GLU A 45 10.41 12.21 19.41
C GLU A 45 9.41 11.05 19.38
N ARG A 46 8.10 11.36 19.40
CA ARG A 46 7.07 10.32 19.25
C ARG A 46 7.12 9.68 17.86
N THR A 47 7.32 10.48 16.82
CA THR A 47 7.49 9.98 15.45
C THR A 47 8.70 9.05 15.35
N ARG A 48 9.81 9.44 15.98
CA ARG A 48 11.02 8.62 16.06
C ARG A 48 10.77 7.28 16.78
N ALA A 49 10.10 7.31 17.92
CA ALA A 49 9.79 6.11 18.69
C ALA A 49 8.92 5.12 17.90
N VAL A 50 7.98 5.61 17.07
CA VAL A 50 7.19 4.77 16.16
C VAL A 50 8.05 4.25 15.02
N LEU A 51 8.91 5.09 14.43
CA LEU A 51 9.82 4.67 13.36
C LEU A 51 10.77 3.55 13.82
N GLU A 52 11.31 3.64 15.04
CA GLU A 52 12.17 2.61 15.64
C GLU A 52 11.42 1.27 15.83
N GLN A 53 10.13 1.30 16.16
CA GLN A 53 9.30 0.10 16.23
C GLN A 53 9.09 -0.53 14.85
N VAL A 54 8.85 0.30 13.83
CA VAL A 54 8.72 -0.15 12.44
C VAL A 54 10.03 -0.77 11.96
N GLU A 55 11.15 -0.12 12.22
CA GLU A 55 12.49 -0.60 11.89
C GLU A 55 12.77 -1.96 12.56
N GLY A 56 12.48 -2.05 13.86
CA GLY A 56 12.64 -3.28 14.62
C GLY A 56 11.77 -4.46 14.13
N PHE A 57 10.65 -4.19 13.49
CA PHE A 57 9.84 -5.19 12.80
C PHE A 57 10.42 -5.54 11.44
N MET A 58 10.72 -4.54 10.60
CA MET A 58 11.16 -4.74 9.21
C MET A 58 12.51 -5.46 9.14
N LEU A 59 13.50 -5.06 9.94
CA LEU A 59 14.81 -5.68 9.93
C LEU A 59 14.85 -7.13 10.46
N LYS A 60 13.76 -7.60 11.07
CA LYS A 60 13.61 -9.02 11.47
C LYS A 60 13.07 -9.90 10.34
N GLN A 61 12.59 -9.31 9.26
CA GLN A 61 12.08 -10.09 8.14
C GLN A 61 13.23 -10.64 7.31
N PRO A 62 13.22 -11.94 6.95
CA PRO A 62 14.35 -12.59 6.28
C PRO A 62 14.63 -12.03 4.88
N GLU A 63 13.62 -11.47 4.22
CA GLU A 63 13.70 -10.87 2.89
C GLU A 63 14.19 -9.42 2.89
N VAL A 64 14.29 -8.76 4.05
CA VAL A 64 14.76 -7.37 4.16
C VAL A 64 16.29 -7.34 4.24
N GLU A 65 16.89 -6.48 3.41
CA GLU A 65 18.32 -6.20 3.42
C GLU A 65 18.65 -4.97 4.29
N SER A 66 17.92 -3.88 4.07
CA SER A 66 18.16 -2.63 4.78
C SER A 66 16.90 -1.75 4.84
N MET A 67 16.91 -0.78 5.74
CA MET A 67 15.86 0.22 5.86
C MET A 67 16.46 1.60 6.09
N VAL A 68 15.89 2.62 5.45
CA VAL A 68 16.21 4.03 5.66
C VAL A 68 14.92 4.76 6.03
N GLY A 69 14.87 5.34 7.23
CA GLY A 69 13.75 6.15 7.70
C GLY A 69 14.03 7.64 7.56
N VAL A 70 13.12 8.37 6.94
CA VAL A 70 13.16 9.82 6.78
C VAL A 70 12.03 10.44 7.60
N MET A 71 12.37 11.21 8.62
CA MET A 71 11.40 11.94 9.43
C MET A 71 11.09 13.32 8.83
N GLY A 72 9.89 13.81 9.09
CA GLY A 72 9.46 15.13 8.62
C GLY A 72 8.77 15.11 7.26
N PHE A 73 8.65 13.94 6.62
CA PHE A 73 8.06 13.78 5.30
C PHE A 73 7.19 12.52 5.23
N SER A 74 6.05 12.61 4.55
CA SER A 74 5.17 11.49 4.24
C SER A 74 4.44 11.75 2.92
N PHE A 75 3.70 10.79 2.41
CA PHE A 75 2.83 11.00 1.23
C PHE A 75 1.70 12.00 1.48
N SER A 76 1.31 12.19 2.73
CA SER A 76 0.26 13.15 3.14
C SER A 76 0.78 14.57 3.33
N GLY A 77 2.10 14.78 3.30
CA GLY A 77 2.73 16.10 3.45
C GLY A 77 3.99 16.09 4.32
N GLN A 78 4.37 17.29 4.75
CA GLN A 78 5.54 17.50 5.59
C GLN A 78 5.12 17.92 7.00
N GLY A 79 5.81 17.41 8.00
CA GLY A 79 5.55 17.73 9.40
C GLY A 79 6.31 16.82 10.36
N GLN A 80 6.56 17.30 11.58
CA GLN A 80 7.27 16.53 12.59
C GLN A 80 6.52 15.23 13.02
N ASN A 81 5.22 15.15 12.71
CA ASN A 81 4.36 14.00 12.94
C ASN A 81 4.33 13.02 11.76
N ALA A 82 5.24 13.15 10.81
CA ALA A 82 5.31 12.36 9.59
C ALA A 82 6.66 11.69 9.43
N ALA A 83 6.69 10.46 8.92
CA ALA A 83 7.90 9.79 8.47
C ALA A 83 7.60 8.89 7.28
N LEU A 84 8.61 8.69 6.45
CA LEU A 84 8.59 7.75 5.33
C LEU A 84 9.81 6.84 5.45
N ALA A 85 9.60 5.53 5.41
CA ALA A 85 10.68 4.58 5.40
C ALA A 85 10.79 3.87 4.05
N PHE A 86 12.02 3.72 3.59
CA PHE A 86 12.40 2.99 2.38
C PHE A 86 13.04 1.68 2.82
N VAL A 87 12.38 0.58 2.51
CA VAL A 87 12.83 -0.77 2.84
C VAL A 87 13.35 -1.43 1.57
N THR A 88 14.63 -1.77 1.55
CA THR A 88 15.26 -2.49 0.45
C THR A 88 15.21 -3.98 0.75
N LEU A 89 14.76 -4.76 -0.21
CA LEU A 89 14.70 -6.21 -0.12
C LEU A 89 15.95 -6.84 -0.74
N LYS A 90 16.29 -8.04 -0.30
CA LYS A 90 17.34 -8.87 -0.88
C LYS A 90 17.05 -9.20 -2.34
N ASP A 91 18.04 -9.66 -3.05
CA ASP A 91 17.90 -10.12 -4.44
C ASP A 91 16.82 -11.19 -4.59
N TRP A 92 16.13 -11.20 -5.73
CA TRP A 92 15.06 -12.16 -6.02
C TRP A 92 15.51 -13.62 -5.94
N SER A 93 16.79 -13.89 -6.20
CA SER A 93 17.37 -15.24 -6.07
C SER A 93 17.38 -15.74 -4.62
N GLU A 94 17.48 -14.84 -3.65
CA GLU A 94 17.46 -15.15 -2.20
C GLU A 94 16.05 -15.18 -1.61
N ARG A 95 15.04 -14.62 -2.31
CA ARG A 95 13.65 -14.55 -1.86
C ARG A 95 12.64 -15.06 -2.90
N SER A 96 12.96 -16.18 -3.54
CA SER A 96 12.18 -16.79 -4.62
C SER A 96 10.78 -17.28 -4.19
N ALA A 97 10.54 -17.45 -2.88
CA ALA A 97 9.23 -17.85 -2.37
C ALA A 97 8.23 -16.69 -2.50
N LYS A 98 7.00 -17.00 -2.93
CA LYS A 98 5.93 -16.00 -3.14
C LYS A 98 5.60 -15.21 -1.87
N GLU A 99 5.73 -15.82 -0.71
CA GLU A 99 5.56 -15.19 0.60
C GLU A 99 6.62 -14.14 0.93
N ASN A 100 7.77 -14.15 0.24
CA ASN A 100 8.87 -13.19 0.42
C ASN A 100 8.84 -12.07 -0.64
N SER A 101 7.74 -11.95 -1.39
CA SER A 101 7.53 -10.83 -2.31
C SER A 101 7.29 -9.52 -1.55
N ALA A 102 7.57 -8.38 -2.21
CA ALA A 102 7.31 -7.05 -1.65
C ALA A 102 5.86 -6.87 -1.22
N ASP A 103 4.89 -7.34 -2.01
CA ASP A 103 3.46 -7.26 -1.68
C ASP A 103 3.09 -8.13 -0.47
N ALA A 104 3.66 -9.33 -0.37
CA ALA A 104 3.42 -10.21 0.77
C ALA A 104 4.00 -9.61 2.06
N LEU A 105 5.21 -9.03 1.99
CA LEU A 105 5.81 -8.30 3.11
C LEU A 105 4.95 -7.10 3.50
N ALA A 106 4.53 -6.27 2.55
CA ALA A 106 3.67 -5.12 2.82
C ALA A 106 2.36 -5.53 3.53
N GLY A 107 1.73 -6.62 3.07
CA GLY A 107 0.52 -7.17 3.71
C GLY A 107 0.76 -7.66 5.15
N ARG A 108 1.84 -8.41 5.41
CA ARG A 108 2.21 -8.85 6.77
C ARG A 108 2.55 -7.69 7.68
N ALA A 109 3.32 -6.73 7.16
CA ALA A 109 3.70 -5.53 7.89
C ALA A 109 2.48 -4.67 8.25
N PHE A 110 1.52 -4.51 7.33
CA PHE A 110 0.27 -3.81 7.62
C PHE A 110 -0.48 -4.45 8.79
N GLY A 111 -0.63 -5.78 8.77
CA GLY A 111 -1.27 -6.51 9.86
C GLY A 111 -0.54 -6.38 11.20
N ALA A 112 0.77 -6.55 11.22
CA ALA A 112 1.57 -6.51 12.45
C ALA A 112 1.69 -5.09 13.02
N LEU A 113 1.92 -4.09 12.16
CA LEU A 113 2.13 -2.70 12.58
C LEU A 113 0.83 -1.97 12.91
N SER A 114 -0.33 -2.52 12.53
CA SER A 114 -1.64 -2.00 12.95
C SER A 114 -1.87 -2.05 14.47
N ALA A 115 -1.07 -2.84 15.20
CA ALA A 115 -1.07 -2.87 16.66
C ALA A 115 -0.49 -1.59 17.28
N ILE A 116 0.29 -0.80 16.54
CA ILE A 116 0.84 0.49 16.96
C ILE A 116 -0.26 1.55 16.85
N ARG A 117 -0.91 1.87 17.97
CA ARG A 117 -2.06 2.78 18.01
C ARG A 117 -1.68 4.27 17.90
N ASP A 118 -0.41 4.59 18.09
CA ASP A 118 0.08 5.97 18.08
C ASP A 118 0.20 6.57 16.68
N ALA A 119 0.19 5.75 15.64
CA ALA A 119 0.35 6.19 14.26
C ALA A 119 -0.50 5.36 13.29
N PHE A 120 -0.87 5.98 12.20
CA PHE A 120 -1.33 5.28 11.01
C PHE A 120 -0.11 4.87 10.18
N ILE A 121 0.13 3.56 10.08
CA ILE A 121 1.28 2.99 9.37
C ILE A 121 0.76 2.24 8.15
N PHE A 122 1.26 2.62 6.99
CA PHE A 122 0.83 2.07 5.72
C PHE A 122 2.02 1.61 4.87
N PRO A 123 2.39 0.32 4.94
CA PRO A 123 3.35 -0.29 4.03
C PRO A 123 2.73 -0.50 2.65
N LEU A 124 3.47 -0.21 1.59
CA LEU A 124 3.05 -0.40 0.21
C LEU A 124 4.23 -0.75 -0.69
N SER A 125 3.98 -1.53 -1.73
CA SER A 125 4.92 -1.68 -2.85
C SER A 125 4.87 -0.42 -3.71
N PRO A 126 6.02 0.15 -4.11
CA PRO A 126 6.02 1.30 -5.00
C PRO A 126 5.38 0.93 -6.34
N PRO A 127 4.66 1.87 -6.98
CA PRO A 127 4.11 1.62 -8.31
C PRO A 127 5.22 1.47 -9.34
N PRO A 128 4.97 0.70 -10.43
CA PRO A 128 5.99 0.48 -11.47
C PRO A 128 6.47 1.78 -12.13
N ILE A 129 5.64 2.82 -12.15
CA ILE A 129 5.97 4.16 -12.66
C ILE A 129 5.64 5.17 -11.56
N PRO A 130 6.64 5.79 -10.90
CA PRO A 130 6.43 6.74 -9.83
C PRO A 130 5.60 7.97 -10.23
N GLU A 131 5.67 8.39 -11.50
CA GLU A 131 4.95 9.55 -12.04
C GLU A 131 3.43 9.32 -12.15
N LEU A 132 2.97 8.07 -12.14
CA LEU A 132 1.54 7.74 -12.18
C LEU A 132 0.86 7.74 -10.80
N GLY A 133 1.61 8.06 -9.73
CA GLY A 133 1.09 8.17 -8.37
C GLY A 133 1.85 7.29 -7.37
N ASN A 134 1.57 7.52 -6.09
CA ASN A 134 2.25 6.84 -4.98
C ASN A 134 1.64 5.47 -4.65
N ALA A 135 0.44 5.17 -5.18
CA ALA A 135 -0.24 3.89 -5.02
C ALA A 135 -1.22 3.66 -6.17
N SER A 136 -1.52 2.39 -6.47
CA SER A 136 -2.60 2.03 -7.39
C SER A 136 -3.96 2.36 -6.76
N GLY A 137 -4.94 2.77 -7.59
CA GLY A 137 -6.28 3.07 -7.13
C GLY A 137 -6.80 4.42 -7.62
N PHE A 138 -7.75 4.99 -6.88
CA PHE A 138 -8.29 6.31 -7.15
C PHE A 138 -8.50 7.09 -5.87
N THR A 139 -8.43 8.41 -5.96
CA THR A 139 -8.75 9.33 -4.86
C THR A 139 -10.15 9.88 -5.06
N PHE A 140 -11.01 9.69 -4.06
CA PHE A 140 -12.35 10.27 -4.03
C PHE A 140 -12.40 11.44 -3.04
N ARG A 141 -12.88 12.59 -3.49
CA ARG A 141 -13.01 13.79 -2.65
C ARG A 141 -14.48 14.06 -2.34
N LEU A 142 -14.85 13.93 -1.07
CA LEU A 142 -16.16 14.30 -0.56
C LEU A 142 -16.13 15.76 -0.11
N GLN A 143 -17.07 16.57 -0.62
CA GLN A 143 -17.17 17.99 -0.29
C GLN A 143 -18.57 18.33 0.21
N ASP A 144 -18.66 19.10 1.29
CA ASP A 144 -19.91 19.74 1.71
C ASP A 144 -20.16 21.00 0.86
N ARG A 145 -21.11 20.91 -0.06
CA ARG A 145 -21.55 22.05 -0.88
C ARG A 145 -22.83 22.71 -0.35
N SER A 146 -23.46 22.08 0.63
CA SER A 146 -24.72 22.55 1.22
C SER A 146 -24.51 23.45 2.45
N GLY A 147 -23.28 23.46 3.00
CA GLY A 147 -23.00 24.18 4.24
C GLY A 147 -23.57 23.50 5.48
N ALA A 148 -23.83 22.19 5.42
CA ALA A 148 -24.37 21.40 6.52
C ALA A 148 -23.41 21.27 7.73
N GLY A 149 -22.13 21.63 7.52
CA GLY A 149 -21.12 21.69 8.56
C GLY A 149 -20.27 20.42 8.69
N HIS A 150 -19.24 20.53 9.53
CA HIS A 150 -18.20 19.51 9.68
C HIS A 150 -18.76 18.16 10.16
N ASP A 151 -19.69 18.15 11.10
CA ASP A 151 -20.26 16.91 11.65
C ASP A 151 -21.07 16.14 10.61
N ALA A 152 -21.83 16.86 9.76
CA ALA A 152 -22.56 16.24 8.66
C ALA A 152 -21.60 15.66 7.61
N LEU A 153 -20.50 16.33 7.30
CA LEU A 153 -19.47 15.84 6.41
C LEU A 153 -18.79 14.57 6.96
N LEU A 154 -18.48 14.55 8.27
CA LEU A 154 -17.92 13.39 8.94
C LEU A 154 -18.88 12.19 8.92
N ALA A 155 -20.17 12.43 9.18
CA ALA A 155 -21.19 11.38 9.12
C ALA A 155 -21.29 10.78 7.72
N ALA A 156 -21.34 11.63 6.67
CA ALA A 156 -21.36 11.18 5.27
C ALA A 156 -20.10 10.42 4.89
N ARG A 157 -18.90 10.87 5.31
CA ARG A 157 -17.64 10.14 5.11
C ARG A 157 -17.69 8.75 5.74
N ASN A 158 -18.11 8.64 6.99
CA ASN A 158 -18.16 7.38 7.71
C ASN A 158 -19.17 6.40 7.08
N GLN A 159 -20.29 6.92 6.57
CA GLN A 159 -21.27 6.12 5.83
C GLN A 159 -20.66 5.61 4.50
N LEU A 160 -19.97 6.47 3.76
CA LEU A 160 -19.27 6.09 2.53
C LEU A 160 -18.22 5.00 2.77
N LEU A 161 -17.39 5.17 3.81
CA LEU A 161 -16.39 4.18 4.20
C LEU A 161 -17.03 2.84 4.58
N GLY A 162 -18.15 2.87 5.30
CA GLY A 162 -18.90 1.66 5.67
C GLY A 162 -19.45 0.91 4.45
N MET A 163 -19.99 1.63 3.46
CA MET A 163 -20.45 1.03 2.20
C MET A 163 -19.28 0.49 1.36
N ALA A 164 -18.18 1.24 1.30
CA ALA A 164 -16.99 0.86 0.56
C ALA A 164 -16.32 -0.40 1.13
N ALA A 165 -16.29 -0.55 2.46
CA ALA A 165 -15.77 -1.74 3.13
C ALA A 165 -16.58 -3.03 2.84
N GLN A 166 -17.85 -2.89 2.49
CA GLN A 166 -18.72 -4.01 2.09
C GLN A 166 -18.63 -4.35 0.60
N SER A 167 -17.97 -3.50 -0.19
CA SER A 167 -17.83 -3.70 -1.63
C SER A 167 -16.80 -4.79 -1.92
N LYS A 168 -17.13 -5.73 -2.80
CA LYS A 168 -16.19 -6.73 -3.31
C LYS A 168 -15.23 -6.18 -4.37
N LEU A 169 -15.48 -4.97 -4.85
CA LEU A 169 -14.71 -4.32 -5.92
C LEU A 169 -13.63 -3.38 -5.36
N LEU A 170 -13.74 -2.99 -4.09
CA LEU A 170 -12.85 -2.04 -3.45
C LEU A 170 -12.06 -2.74 -2.34
N THR A 171 -10.77 -2.49 -2.33
CA THR A 171 -9.85 -2.97 -1.28
C THR A 171 -9.07 -1.80 -0.70
N GLN A 172 -8.71 -1.89 0.58
CA GLN A 172 -7.87 -0.90 1.27
C GLN A 172 -8.43 0.55 1.23
N VAL A 173 -9.76 0.69 1.33
CA VAL A 173 -10.40 2.01 1.40
C VAL A 173 -10.05 2.70 2.71
N ARG A 174 -9.52 3.92 2.61
CA ARG A 174 -9.08 4.72 3.76
C ARG A 174 -9.41 6.19 3.57
N PRO A 175 -9.64 6.95 4.65
CA PRO A 175 -9.63 8.41 4.59
C PRO A 175 -8.18 8.92 4.52
N ASP A 176 -7.99 10.06 3.86
CA ASP A 176 -6.77 10.85 3.91
C ASP A 176 -6.74 11.72 5.16
#